data_6d66ee1a729e68832b8e7d79ca7cadb9
#
_entry.id   6d66ee1a729e68832b8e7d79ca7cadb9
#
_cell.length_a   1.000
_cell.length_b   1.000
_cell.length_c   1.000
_cell.angle_alpha   90.00
_cell.angle_beta   90.00
_cell.angle_gamma   90.00
#
_symmetry.space_group_name_H-M   'P 1'
#
loop_
_entity.id
_entity.type
_entity.pdbx_description
1 polymer ?
#
loop_
_entity_poly.entity_id
_entity_poly.type
_entity_poly.pdbx_seq_one_letter_code
_entity_poly.pdbx_strand_id
1 'polypeptide(L)'
;MIFNGEVHQLYQGDDLVDYKFFCFNGKVHYVYGICDRKVGVSAQFGIYDKEFHKLDVDRCDERHQEVALPKPPNYETMVEVAERLSEGFPHVRVDLYNVMGQIYFGELTF
;
A
#
# COMPACT_ATOMS: atom_id res chain seq x y z
N MET A 1 -6.22 12.17 -9.48
CA MET A 1 -5.57 11.74 -8.24
C MET A 1 -5.76 12.79 -7.16
N ILE A 2 -6.06 12.37 -5.97
CA ILE A 2 -6.33 13.27 -4.86
C ILE A 2 -5.29 13.04 -3.78
N PHE A 3 -4.69 14.14 -3.32
CA PHE A 3 -3.79 14.10 -2.17
C PHE A 3 -4.57 14.62 -0.99
N ASN A 4 -4.84 13.75 -0.04
CA ASN A 4 -5.71 14.11 1.06
C ASN A 4 -5.18 13.48 2.36
N GLY A 5 -4.66 14.32 3.25
CA GLY A 5 -4.17 13.87 4.54
C GLY A 5 -5.27 13.51 5.51
N GLU A 6 -6.52 13.68 5.12
CA GLU A 6 -7.65 13.43 6.01
C GLU A 6 -8.37 12.14 5.68
N VAL A 7 -7.72 11.22 4.97
CA VAL A 7 -8.35 9.98 4.56
C VAL A 7 -8.94 9.22 5.76
N HIS A 8 -8.29 9.29 6.91
CA HIS A 8 -8.78 8.61 8.12
C HIS A 8 -10.08 9.19 8.63
N GLN A 9 -10.36 10.43 8.33
CA GLN A 9 -11.61 11.08 8.74
C GLN A 9 -12.76 10.68 7.82
N LEU A 10 -12.43 10.35 6.58
CA LEU A 10 -13.43 9.99 5.59
C LEU A 10 -13.83 8.52 5.67
N TYR A 11 -12.91 7.68 6.11
CA TYR A 11 -13.14 6.24 6.15
C TYR A 11 -13.18 5.78 7.60
N GLN A 12 -14.33 5.24 7.99
CA GLN A 12 -14.56 4.81 9.36
C GLN A 12 -14.40 3.32 9.55
N GLY A 13 -14.07 2.57 8.50
CA GLY A 13 -13.96 1.12 8.59
C GLY A 13 -12.73 0.67 9.32
N ASP A 14 -12.75 -0.58 9.76
CA ASP A 14 -11.63 -1.18 10.46
C ASP A 14 -10.55 -1.66 9.52
N ASP A 15 -10.83 -1.68 8.24
CA ASP A 15 -10.02 -2.37 7.24
C ASP A 15 -9.33 -1.43 6.28
N LEU A 16 -8.98 -0.25 6.76
CA LEU A 16 -8.20 0.67 5.93
C LEU A 16 -6.83 0.04 5.69
N VAL A 17 -6.51 -0.19 4.42
CA VAL A 17 -5.26 -0.82 4.04
C VAL A 17 -4.27 0.25 3.62
N ASP A 18 -3.06 0.16 4.16
CA ASP A 18 -1.94 1.02 3.80
C ASP A 18 -1.15 0.26 2.74
N TYR A 19 -1.09 0.79 1.53
CA TYR A 19 -0.35 0.19 0.44
C TYR A 19 0.98 0.92 0.28
N LYS A 20 2.08 0.24 0.57
CA LYS A 20 3.41 0.82 0.50
C LYS A 20 4.10 0.31 -0.75
N PHE A 21 4.24 1.19 -1.71
CA PHE A 21 4.81 0.85 -3.01
C PHE A 21 6.32 1.10 -2.97
N PHE A 22 7.10 0.05 -3.11
CA PHE A 22 8.55 0.16 -3.12
C PHE A 22 9.00 0.35 -4.55
N CYS A 23 9.48 1.54 -4.84
CA CYS A 23 9.84 1.95 -6.19
C CYS A 23 11.34 2.11 -6.32
N PHE A 24 11.88 1.62 -7.43
CA PHE A 24 13.30 1.72 -7.74
C PHE A 24 13.41 2.26 -9.15
N ASN A 25 14.14 3.36 -9.29
CA ASN A 25 14.36 4.01 -10.58
C ASN A 25 13.05 4.31 -11.30
N GLY A 26 12.05 4.77 -10.55
CA GLY A 26 10.75 5.16 -11.10
C GLY A 26 9.82 4.01 -11.41
N LYS A 27 10.13 2.80 -10.94
CA LYS A 27 9.30 1.63 -11.22
C LYS A 27 8.94 0.90 -9.94
N VAL A 28 7.69 0.50 -9.83
CA VAL A 28 7.22 -0.30 -8.70
C VAL A 28 7.81 -1.70 -8.84
N HIS A 29 8.43 -2.17 -7.77
CA HIS A 29 8.97 -3.53 -7.73
C HIS A 29 8.12 -4.44 -6.87
N TYR A 30 7.67 -3.96 -5.72
CA TYR A 30 6.76 -4.74 -4.89
C TYR A 30 5.97 -3.81 -3.99
N VAL A 31 4.95 -4.36 -3.36
CA VAL A 31 4.00 -3.60 -2.57
C VAL A 31 3.79 -4.32 -1.25
N TYR A 32 3.82 -3.56 -0.15
CA TYR A 32 3.38 -4.07 1.14
C TYR A 32 1.92 -3.67 1.32
N GLY A 33 1.08 -4.62 1.68
CA GLY A 33 -0.29 -4.32 2.07
C GLY A 33 -0.40 -4.52 3.57
N ILE A 34 -0.67 -3.46 4.29
CA ILE A 34 -0.77 -3.51 5.74
C ILE A 34 -2.20 -3.21 6.12
N CYS A 35 -2.85 -4.21 6.70
CA CYS A 35 -4.23 -4.09 7.13
C CYS A 35 -4.23 -3.78 8.62
N ASP A 36 -4.59 -2.56 8.95
CA ASP A 36 -4.61 -2.08 10.31
C ASP A 36 -5.97 -2.37 10.91
N ARG A 37 -5.97 -3.15 11.97
CA ARG A 37 -7.20 -3.61 12.58
C ARG A 37 -7.62 -2.71 13.71
N LYS A 38 -8.70 -3.11 14.38
CA LYS A 38 -9.18 -2.40 15.55
C LYS A 38 -8.10 -2.32 16.61
N VAL A 39 -8.27 -1.35 17.48
CA VAL A 39 -7.38 -1.15 18.61
C VAL A 39 -7.24 -2.45 19.38
N GLY A 40 -6.01 -2.81 19.71
CA GLY A 40 -5.73 -4.01 20.46
C GLY A 40 -5.42 -5.23 19.61
N VAL A 41 -5.58 -5.11 18.29
CA VAL A 41 -5.30 -6.21 17.38
C VAL A 41 -4.06 -5.82 16.56
N SER A 42 -3.12 -6.75 16.48
CA SER A 42 -1.89 -6.50 15.70
C SER A 42 -2.22 -6.31 14.24
N ALA A 43 -1.50 -5.41 13.61
CA ALA A 43 -1.60 -5.23 12.17
C ALA A 43 -1.10 -6.47 11.47
N GLN A 44 -1.71 -6.79 10.35
CA GLN A 44 -1.27 -7.89 9.48
C GLN A 44 -0.71 -7.30 8.21
N PHE A 45 0.32 -7.95 7.69
CA PHE A 45 0.89 -7.44 6.47
C PHE A 45 1.22 -8.56 5.49
N GLY A 46 1.25 -8.22 4.21
CA GLY A 46 1.65 -9.13 3.16
C GLY A 46 2.48 -8.38 2.14
N ILE A 47 3.32 -9.12 1.44
CA ILE A 47 4.15 -8.57 0.38
C ILE A 47 3.60 -9.08 -0.94
N TYR A 48 3.46 -8.18 -1.89
CA TYR A 48 2.84 -8.47 -3.18
C TYR A 48 3.77 -8.03 -4.29
N ASP A 49 3.74 -8.73 -5.41
CA ASP A 49 4.48 -8.30 -6.59
C ASP A 49 3.74 -7.13 -7.26
N LYS A 50 4.29 -6.65 -8.35
CA LYS A 50 3.72 -5.49 -9.04
C LYS A 50 2.30 -5.77 -9.55
N GLU A 51 1.99 -7.01 -9.87
CA GLU A 51 0.66 -7.39 -10.33
C GLU A 51 -0.28 -7.72 -9.18
N PHE A 52 0.17 -7.49 -7.97
CA PHE A 52 -0.58 -7.72 -6.73
C PHE A 52 -0.83 -9.19 -6.45
N HIS A 53 0.15 -10.04 -6.76
CA HIS A 53 0.13 -11.44 -6.34
C HIS A 53 0.90 -11.57 -5.05
N LYS A 54 0.30 -12.21 -4.06
CA LYS A 54 0.93 -12.36 -2.75
C LYS A 54 2.20 -13.20 -2.86
N LEU A 55 3.28 -12.67 -2.31
CA LEU A 55 4.55 -13.37 -2.28
C LEU A 55 4.67 -14.16 -0.99
N ASP A 56 5.29 -15.34 -1.09
CA ASP A 56 5.47 -16.22 0.06
C ASP A 56 6.82 -15.89 0.69
N VAL A 57 6.85 -14.82 1.48
CA VAL A 57 8.05 -14.34 2.12
C VAL A 57 7.88 -14.38 3.62
N ASP A 58 8.87 -14.93 4.30
CA ASP A 58 8.84 -15.10 5.75
C ASP A 58 9.51 -13.93 6.45
N ARG A 59 8.79 -13.35 7.40
CA ARG A 59 9.32 -12.31 8.27
C ARG A 59 9.00 -12.71 9.69
N CYS A 60 10.01 -13.05 10.44
CA CYS A 60 9.79 -13.64 11.75
C CYS A 60 9.35 -12.66 12.82
N ASP A 61 9.44 -11.38 12.58
CA ASP A 61 9.09 -10.36 13.57
C ASP A 61 7.72 -9.73 13.32
N GLU A 62 6.96 -10.22 12.35
CA GLU A 62 5.68 -9.61 12.01
C GLU A 62 4.63 -10.68 11.72
N ARG A 63 3.37 -10.28 11.83
CA ARG A 63 2.27 -11.18 11.55
C ARG A 63 1.98 -11.18 10.07
N HIS A 64 1.95 -12.36 9.51
CA HIS A 64 1.65 -12.52 8.10
C HIS A 64 0.17 -12.65 7.86
N GLN A 65 -0.28 -12.19 6.71
CA GLN A 65 -1.63 -12.44 6.26
C GLN A 65 -1.72 -13.89 5.82
N GLU A 66 -2.70 -14.60 6.34
CA GLU A 66 -2.94 -15.97 5.90
C GLU A 66 -3.61 -16.00 4.55
N VAL A 67 -4.42 -14.98 4.26
CA VAL A 67 -5.15 -14.87 3.02
C VAL A 67 -4.76 -13.56 2.35
N ALA A 68 -4.53 -13.63 1.05
CA ALA A 68 -4.17 -12.44 0.29
C ALA A 68 -5.29 -11.41 0.36
N LEU A 69 -4.90 -10.14 0.43
CA LEU A 69 -5.86 -9.06 0.29
C LEU A 69 -6.42 -9.07 -1.13
N PRO A 70 -7.67 -8.68 -1.30
CA PRO A 70 -8.19 -8.52 -2.65
C PRO A 70 -7.48 -7.39 -3.35
N LYS A 71 -7.29 -7.54 -4.65
CA LYS A 71 -6.70 -6.48 -5.46
C LYS A 71 -7.63 -5.28 -5.40
N PRO A 72 -7.13 -4.11 -4.98
CA PRO A 72 -8.01 -2.96 -4.82
C PRO A 72 -8.49 -2.43 -6.17
N PRO A 73 -9.65 -1.78 -6.20
CA PRO A 73 -10.13 -1.16 -7.44
C PRO A 73 -9.15 -0.07 -7.87
N ASN A 74 -9.01 0.09 -9.17
CA ASN A 74 -8.08 1.09 -9.73
C ASN A 74 -6.63 0.84 -9.33
N TYR A 75 -6.26 -0.42 -9.11
CA TYR A 75 -4.91 -0.74 -8.69
C TYR A 75 -3.88 -0.26 -9.71
N GLU A 76 -4.17 -0.41 -11.01
CA GLU A 76 -3.25 0.03 -12.04
C GLU A 76 -2.98 1.53 -11.96
N THR A 77 -3.99 2.29 -11.57
CA THR A 77 -3.82 3.72 -11.35
C THR A 77 -2.94 3.98 -10.15
N MET A 78 -3.06 3.16 -9.10
CA MET A 78 -2.17 3.30 -7.94
C MET A 78 -0.71 3.08 -8.35
N VAL A 79 -0.44 2.07 -9.18
CA VAL A 79 0.91 1.81 -9.68
C VAL A 79 1.40 3.02 -10.47
N GLU A 80 0.57 3.55 -11.35
CA GLU A 80 0.93 4.71 -12.16
C GLU A 80 1.25 5.92 -11.29
N VAL A 81 0.43 6.18 -10.29
CA VAL A 81 0.65 7.27 -9.36
C VAL A 81 1.98 7.09 -8.62
N ALA A 82 2.21 5.87 -8.10
CA ALA A 82 3.42 5.59 -7.36
C ALA A 82 4.65 5.79 -8.25
N GLU A 83 4.59 5.33 -9.49
CA GLU A 83 5.73 5.47 -10.39
C GLU A 83 5.98 6.92 -10.74
N ARG A 84 4.93 7.70 -10.96
CA ARG A 84 5.09 9.12 -11.25
C ARG A 84 5.69 9.87 -10.07
N LEU A 85 5.26 9.55 -8.87
CA LEU A 85 5.79 10.20 -7.67
C LEU A 85 7.22 9.77 -7.37
N SER A 86 7.64 8.62 -7.88
CA SER A 86 8.98 8.12 -7.63
C SER A 86 10.00 8.55 -8.67
N GLU A 87 9.57 9.23 -9.72
CA GLU A 87 10.48 9.65 -10.78
C GLU A 87 11.58 10.53 -10.23
N GLY A 88 12.80 10.30 -10.67
CA GLY A 88 13.94 11.09 -10.25
C GLY A 88 14.64 10.60 -9.00
N PHE A 89 14.11 9.56 -8.35
CA PHE A 89 14.74 9.02 -7.15
C PHE A 89 15.24 7.60 -7.40
N PRO A 90 16.45 7.26 -6.94
CA PRO A 90 16.95 5.89 -7.12
C PRO A 90 16.04 4.86 -6.44
N HIS A 91 15.53 5.20 -5.25
CA HIS A 91 14.51 4.39 -4.61
C HIS A 91 13.70 5.29 -3.69
N VAL A 92 12.43 4.94 -3.56
CA VAL A 92 11.53 5.66 -2.65
C VAL A 92 10.34 4.77 -2.40
N ARG A 93 9.81 4.83 -1.19
CA ARG A 93 8.58 4.15 -0.85
C ARG A 93 7.44 5.16 -0.93
N VAL A 94 6.40 4.81 -1.66
CA VAL A 94 5.22 5.65 -1.81
C VAL A 94 4.06 4.96 -1.10
N ASP A 95 3.50 5.62 -0.10
CA ASP A 95 2.40 5.08 0.66
C ASP A 95 1.09 5.68 0.15
N LEU A 96 0.19 4.82 -0.26
CA LEU A 96 -1.11 5.22 -0.81
C LEU A 96 -2.23 4.48 -0.10
N TYR A 97 -3.38 5.13 -0.04
CA TYR A 97 -4.61 4.52 0.45
C TYR A 97 -5.62 4.48 -0.67
N ASN A 98 -6.52 3.51 -0.60
CA ASN A 98 -7.57 3.35 -1.59
C ASN A 98 -8.90 3.18 -0.86
N VAL A 99 -9.79 4.13 -1.03
CA VAL A 99 -11.10 4.10 -0.41
C VAL A 99 -12.13 4.06 -1.54
N MET A 100 -12.70 2.89 -1.77
CA MET A 100 -13.71 2.68 -2.80
C MET A 100 -13.24 3.16 -4.17
N GLY A 101 -11.99 2.88 -4.50
CA GLY A 101 -11.41 3.28 -5.79
C GLY A 101 -10.82 4.67 -5.81
N GLN A 102 -11.00 5.44 -4.76
CA GLN A 102 -10.43 6.77 -4.63
C GLN A 102 -9.04 6.65 -4.01
N ILE A 103 -8.04 7.20 -4.66
CA ILE A 103 -6.66 7.02 -4.25
C ILE A 103 -6.19 8.26 -3.48
N TYR A 104 -5.67 8.03 -2.29
CA TYR A 104 -5.18 9.11 -1.43
C TYR A 104 -3.70 8.91 -1.16
N PHE A 105 -2.99 10.01 -1.13
CA PHE A 105 -1.55 10.00 -0.84
C PHE A 105 -1.32 9.97 0.66
N GLY A 106 -0.41 9.11 1.11
CA GLY A 106 0.02 9.05 2.49
C GLY A 106 1.33 9.79 2.70
N GLU A 107 2.43 9.19 2.26
CA GLU A 107 3.74 9.82 2.42
C GLU A 107 4.75 9.20 1.49
N LEU A 108 5.88 9.92 1.33
CA LEU A 108 7.06 9.38 0.66
C LEU A 108 8.12 9.10 1.71
N THR A 109 8.80 7.97 1.58
CA THR A 109 9.89 7.61 2.51
C THR A 109 11.11 7.25 1.68
N PHE A 110 12.20 7.93 1.94
CA PHE A 110 13.45 7.76 1.19
C PHE A 110 14.43 6.86 1.90
#